data_71d4ddbe4db10661212878a4a1f6b39a
#
_entry.id   71d4ddbe4db10661212878a4a1f6b39a
#
_cell.length_a   1.000
_cell.length_b   1.000
_cell.length_c   1.000
_cell.angle_alpha   90.00
_cell.angle_beta   90.00
_cell.angle_gamma   90.00
#
_symmetry.space_group_name_H-M   'P 1'
#
loop_
_entity.id
_entity.type
_entity.pdbx_description
1 polymer ?
#
loop_
_entity_poly.entity_id
_entity_poly.type
_entity_poly.pdbx_seq_one_letter_code
_entity_poly.pdbx_strand_id
1 'polypeptide(L)'
;MGDLTHFNEQGRAKMVDVSAKPETTRTAVAQSSILLNDEIYELVTNHKMKKGDVLAVAQVAGIMASKNTSNIIPMCHPIALQGVNIAFDWEKEEQGYRLRIETEAKTKGSTGVEMEALTAASVTALTVYDMCKAIDKGMVIGPTFLVEKTGGVSSSDYKRQVK
;
A
#
# COMPACT_ATOMS: atom_id res chain seq x y z
N MET A 1 -28.02 -5.87 0.07
CA MET A 1 -26.97 -6.42 0.95
C MET A 1 -26.17 -7.40 0.12
N GLY A 2 -24.91 -7.12 -0.18
CA GLY A 2 -24.10 -8.06 -0.96
C GLY A 2 -23.86 -9.33 -0.15
N ASP A 3 -23.89 -10.49 -0.81
CA ASP A 3 -23.61 -11.77 -0.17
C ASP A 3 -22.21 -11.76 0.45
N LEU A 4 -22.12 -12.12 1.72
CA LEU A 4 -20.86 -12.29 2.44
C LEU A 4 -20.16 -13.57 1.93
N THR A 5 -19.41 -13.46 0.85
CA THR A 5 -18.79 -14.58 0.13
C THR A 5 -17.63 -15.26 0.87
N HIS A 6 -17.15 -14.65 1.97
CA HIS A 6 -16.01 -15.15 2.74
C HIS A 6 -16.39 -16.11 3.89
N PHE A 7 -17.63 -16.61 3.93
CA PHE A 7 -18.08 -17.58 4.90
C PHE A 7 -18.56 -18.87 4.22
N ASN A 8 -18.25 -20.01 4.83
CA ASN A 8 -18.79 -21.30 4.40
C ASN A 8 -20.17 -21.56 5.08
N GLU A 9 -20.79 -22.70 4.75
CA GLU A 9 -22.08 -23.10 5.30
C GLU A 9 -22.09 -23.26 6.84
N GLN A 10 -20.92 -23.45 7.44
CA GLN A 10 -20.74 -23.49 8.91
C GLN A 10 -20.48 -22.12 9.54
N GLY A 11 -20.57 -21.03 8.78
CA GLY A 11 -20.28 -19.68 9.28
C GLY A 11 -18.80 -19.41 9.57
N ARG A 12 -17.89 -20.23 9.01
CA ARG A 12 -16.44 -20.05 9.19
C ARG A 12 -15.83 -19.38 7.96
N ALA A 13 -14.74 -18.64 8.19
CA ALA A 13 -14.02 -17.96 7.13
C ALA A 13 -13.52 -18.94 6.05
N LYS A 14 -13.69 -18.55 4.79
CA LYS A 14 -13.11 -19.23 3.64
C LYS A 14 -12.53 -18.23 2.66
N MET A 15 -11.49 -18.62 1.95
CA MET A 15 -10.99 -17.88 0.80
C MET A 15 -11.95 -18.11 -0.38
N VAL A 16 -12.37 -17.04 -1.05
CA VAL A 16 -13.31 -17.13 -2.19
C VAL A 16 -12.70 -17.89 -3.34
N ASP A 17 -13.46 -18.83 -3.92
CA ASP A 17 -13.06 -19.50 -5.16
C ASP A 17 -13.20 -18.54 -6.35
N VAL A 18 -12.08 -18.31 -7.04
CA VAL A 18 -11.99 -17.44 -8.21
C VAL A 18 -11.65 -18.20 -9.49
N SER A 19 -11.65 -19.53 -9.45
CA SER A 19 -11.25 -20.39 -10.58
C SER A 19 -12.12 -20.20 -11.83
N ALA A 20 -13.39 -19.86 -11.66
CA ALA A 20 -14.32 -19.59 -12.77
C ALA A 20 -14.23 -18.16 -13.32
N LYS A 21 -13.47 -17.26 -12.70
CA LYS A 21 -13.34 -15.87 -13.17
C LYS A 21 -12.27 -15.80 -14.26
N PRO A 22 -12.53 -15.07 -15.36
CA PRO A 22 -11.53 -14.90 -16.41
C PRO A 22 -10.35 -14.07 -15.89
N GLU A 23 -9.18 -14.35 -16.42
CA GLU A 23 -7.99 -13.56 -16.19
C GLU A 23 -8.07 -12.23 -16.95
N THR A 24 -7.92 -11.14 -16.26
CA THR A 24 -7.84 -9.78 -16.82
C THR A 24 -6.64 -9.04 -16.26
N THR A 25 -6.17 -8.01 -16.99
CA THR A 25 -5.20 -7.07 -16.43
C THR A 25 -5.88 -6.23 -15.36
N ARG A 26 -5.27 -6.16 -14.18
CA ARG A 26 -5.79 -5.45 -13.02
C ARG A 26 -4.74 -4.53 -12.47
N THR A 27 -5.14 -3.31 -12.15
CA THR A 27 -4.29 -2.30 -11.54
C THR A 27 -4.98 -1.75 -10.31
N ALA A 28 -4.23 -1.51 -9.26
CA ALA A 28 -4.69 -0.78 -8.09
C ALA A 28 -3.66 0.28 -7.69
N VAL A 29 -4.15 1.44 -7.31
CA VAL A 29 -3.37 2.55 -6.77
C VAL A 29 -3.83 2.81 -5.35
N ALA A 30 -2.90 2.84 -4.41
CA ALA A 30 -3.15 3.18 -3.02
C ALA A 30 -2.22 4.32 -2.57
N GLN A 31 -2.64 5.03 -1.54
CA GLN A 31 -1.82 6.04 -0.88
C GLN A 31 -1.71 5.78 0.60
N SER A 32 -0.56 6.13 1.15
CA SER A 32 -0.35 6.35 2.58
C SER A 32 0.42 7.65 2.78
N SER A 33 0.66 8.02 4.01
CA SER A 33 1.49 9.16 4.32
C SER A 33 2.11 9.04 5.70
N ILE A 34 3.11 9.86 5.96
CA ILE A 34 3.69 10.03 7.29
C ILE A 34 4.04 11.50 7.51
N LEU A 35 3.61 12.04 8.64
CA LEU A 35 3.97 13.39 9.07
C LEU A 35 5.27 13.36 9.86
N LEU A 36 6.23 14.14 9.41
CA LEU A 36 7.61 14.21 9.91
C LEU A 36 7.92 15.64 10.32
N ASN A 37 8.80 15.81 11.31
CA ASN A 37 9.27 17.14 11.68
C ASN A 37 10.30 17.69 10.67
N ASP A 38 10.62 18.99 10.79
CA ASP A 38 11.55 19.67 9.89
C ASP A 38 12.96 19.05 9.93
N GLU A 39 13.43 18.60 11.09
CA GLU A 39 14.76 17.98 11.23
C GLU A 39 14.86 16.68 10.39
N ILE A 40 13.86 15.81 10.48
CA ILE A 40 13.86 14.57 9.69
C ILE A 40 13.78 14.88 8.19
N TYR A 41 12.94 15.84 7.79
CA TYR A 41 12.85 16.26 6.41
C TYR A 41 14.21 16.69 5.85
N GLU A 42 14.91 17.57 6.57
CA GLU A 42 16.25 18.05 6.17
C GLU A 42 17.26 16.91 6.08
N LEU A 43 17.26 15.99 7.04
CA LEU A 43 18.19 14.86 7.04
C LEU A 43 17.91 13.87 5.91
N VAL A 44 16.65 13.59 5.61
CA VAL A 44 16.26 12.66 4.55
C VAL A 44 16.56 13.26 3.17
N THR A 45 16.14 14.50 2.93
CA THR A 45 16.32 15.16 1.60
C THR A 45 17.77 15.49 1.29
N ASN A 46 18.61 15.70 2.31
CA ASN A 46 20.05 15.92 2.13
C ASN A 46 20.91 14.63 2.26
N HIS A 47 20.30 13.46 2.32
CA HIS A 47 20.97 12.16 2.46
C HIS A 47 21.93 12.09 3.68
N LYS A 48 21.55 12.71 4.79
CA LYS A 48 22.35 12.78 6.04
C LYS A 48 21.88 11.83 7.14
N MET A 49 20.92 10.97 6.85
CA MET A 49 20.45 9.98 7.82
C MET A 49 21.52 8.95 8.13
N LYS A 50 21.80 8.71 9.42
CA LYS A 50 22.81 7.73 9.86
C LYS A 50 22.50 6.30 9.42
N LYS A 51 21.23 5.96 9.24
CA LYS A 51 20.78 4.63 8.78
C LYS A 51 20.81 4.45 7.26
N GLY A 52 21.28 5.45 6.50
CA GLY A 52 21.34 5.41 5.05
C GLY A 52 20.13 6.05 4.36
N ASP A 53 19.89 5.67 3.10
CA ASP A 53 18.81 6.23 2.28
C ASP A 53 17.45 5.69 2.71
N VAL A 54 16.71 6.52 3.45
CA VAL A 54 15.41 6.17 4.03
C VAL A 54 14.39 5.82 2.94
N LEU A 55 14.32 6.62 1.87
CA LEU A 55 13.31 6.40 0.83
C LEU A 55 13.62 5.16 -0.01
N ALA A 56 14.88 4.92 -0.32
CA ALA A 56 15.30 3.72 -1.06
C ALA A 56 14.98 2.44 -0.25
N VAL A 57 15.28 2.41 1.04
CA VAL A 57 14.97 1.27 1.90
C VAL A 57 13.45 1.08 2.04
N ALA A 58 12.71 2.16 2.26
CA ALA A 58 11.25 2.12 2.36
C ALA A 58 10.58 1.64 1.07
N GLN A 59 11.10 2.05 -0.09
CA GLN A 59 10.61 1.60 -1.40
C GLN A 59 10.80 0.09 -1.58
N VAL A 60 11.97 -0.44 -1.27
CA VAL A 60 12.22 -1.88 -1.35
C VAL A 60 11.33 -2.65 -0.37
N ALA A 61 11.17 -2.15 0.86
CA ALA A 61 10.31 -2.76 1.85
C ALA A 61 8.84 -2.82 1.40
N GLY A 62 8.33 -1.75 0.77
CA GLY A 62 6.98 -1.72 0.21
C GLY A 62 6.80 -2.73 -0.93
N ILE A 63 7.77 -2.85 -1.83
CA ILE A 63 7.75 -3.85 -2.91
C ILE A 63 7.75 -5.27 -2.33
N MET A 64 8.59 -5.54 -1.34
CA MET A 64 8.63 -6.84 -0.66
C MET A 64 7.31 -7.14 0.07
N ALA A 65 6.72 -6.14 0.71
CA ALA A 65 5.44 -6.28 1.40
C ALA A 65 4.30 -6.65 0.44
N SER A 66 4.24 -6.01 -0.73
CA SER A 66 3.23 -6.35 -1.75
C SER A 66 3.32 -7.82 -2.18
N LYS A 67 4.54 -8.35 -2.34
CA LYS A 67 4.78 -9.77 -2.67
C LYS A 67 4.40 -10.73 -1.55
N ASN A 68 4.35 -10.26 -0.30
CA ASN A 68 4.03 -11.05 0.89
C ASN A 68 2.60 -10.82 1.41
N THR A 69 1.75 -10.12 0.69
CA THR A 69 0.40 -9.76 1.15
C THR A 69 -0.41 -10.98 1.59
N SER A 70 -0.44 -12.05 0.80
CA SER A 70 -1.17 -13.28 1.14
C SER A 70 -0.61 -14.01 2.38
N ASN A 71 0.63 -13.78 2.75
CA ASN A 71 1.22 -14.33 3.98
C ASN A 71 0.83 -13.53 5.24
N ILE A 72 0.32 -12.32 5.07
CA ILE A 72 -0.06 -11.41 6.16
C ILE A 72 -1.59 -11.35 6.31
N ILE A 73 -2.31 -11.29 5.20
CA ILE A 73 -3.77 -11.16 5.17
C ILE A 73 -4.39 -12.53 4.85
N PRO A 74 -5.05 -13.18 5.82
CA PRO A 74 -5.40 -14.61 5.71
C PRO A 74 -6.27 -15.00 4.51
N MET A 75 -7.21 -14.12 4.11
CA MET A 75 -8.15 -14.44 3.02
C MET A 75 -7.71 -13.92 1.65
N CYS A 76 -6.52 -13.32 1.54
CA CYS A 76 -5.96 -12.89 0.27
C CYS A 76 -5.40 -14.10 -0.51
N HIS A 77 -5.68 -14.11 -1.82
CA HIS A 77 -5.06 -15.06 -2.75
C HIS A 77 -3.59 -14.73 -2.96
N PRO A 78 -2.70 -15.72 -3.11
CA PRO A 78 -1.35 -15.47 -3.60
C PRO A 78 -1.43 -15.00 -5.06
N ILE A 79 -0.88 -13.84 -5.35
CA ILE A 79 -0.95 -13.20 -6.66
C ILE A 79 0.44 -13.10 -7.28
N ALA A 80 0.56 -13.47 -8.55
CA ALA A 80 1.74 -13.21 -9.36
C ALA A 80 1.72 -11.74 -9.80
N LEU A 81 2.42 -10.87 -9.09
CA LEU A 81 2.55 -9.45 -9.45
C LEU A 81 3.42 -9.29 -10.69
N GLN A 82 2.96 -8.48 -11.64
CA GLN A 82 3.70 -8.11 -12.85
C GLN A 82 4.43 -6.78 -12.72
N GLY A 83 4.00 -5.91 -11.82
CA GLY A 83 4.64 -4.64 -11.54
C GLY A 83 4.19 -4.06 -10.22
N VAL A 84 5.13 -3.41 -9.53
CA VAL A 84 4.88 -2.59 -8.36
C VAL A 84 5.72 -1.33 -8.51
N ASN A 85 5.09 -0.17 -8.41
CA ASN A 85 5.78 1.11 -8.38
C ASN A 85 5.42 1.88 -7.11
N ILE A 86 6.37 2.59 -6.56
CA ILE A 86 6.19 3.43 -5.37
C ILE A 86 6.79 4.80 -5.66
N ALA A 87 5.99 5.83 -5.49
CA ALA A 87 6.38 7.22 -5.66
C ALA A 87 6.24 7.99 -4.34
N PHE A 88 7.09 8.98 -4.16
CA PHE A 88 7.13 9.84 -2.99
C PHE A 88 6.92 11.29 -3.40
N ASP A 89 6.17 12.02 -2.58
CA ASP A 89 5.97 13.45 -2.74
C ASP A 89 5.94 14.13 -1.37
N TRP A 90 6.55 15.32 -1.26
CA TRP A 90 6.65 16.09 -0.04
C TRP A 90 5.66 17.26 -0.05
N GLU A 91 4.93 17.41 1.03
CA GLU A 91 4.03 18.53 1.26
C GLU A 91 4.38 19.22 2.56
N LYS A 92 4.63 20.55 2.50
CA LYS A 92 4.85 21.34 3.71
C LYS A 92 3.51 21.51 4.44
N GLU A 93 3.51 21.21 5.73
CA GLU A 93 2.40 21.47 6.63
C GLU A 93 2.81 22.43 7.77
N GLU A 94 1.85 22.84 8.57
CA GLU A 94 2.09 23.75 9.70
C GLU A 94 3.07 23.15 10.72
N GLN A 95 3.02 21.85 10.95
CA GLN A 95 3.83 21.13 11.95
C GLN A 95 4.93 20.27 11.35
N GLY A 96 5.45 20.62 10.18
CA GLY A 96 6.52 19.86 9.53
C GLY A 96 6.25 19.53 8.07
N TYR A 97 6.55 18.31 7.67
CA TYR A 97 6.35 17.84 6.29
C TYR A 97 5.60 16.52 6.27
N ARG A 98 4.62 16.42 5.40
CA ARG A 98 3.97 15.17 5.07
C ARG A 98 4.68 14.54 3.88
N LEU A 99 5.21 13.34 4.08
CA LEU A 99 5.64 12.48 3.00
C LEU A 99 4.42 11.70 2.51
N ARG A 100 3.96 11.99 1.30
CA ARG A 100 2.94 11.20 0.60
C ARG A 100 3.62 10.05 -0.13
N ILE A 101 2.99 8.89 -0.05
CA ILE A 101 3.46 7.64 -0.62
C ILE A 101 2.35 7.13 -1.52
N GLU A 102 2.60 7.02 -2.81
CA GLU A 102 1.68 6.43 -3.76
C GLU A 102 2.24 5.10 -4.25
N THR A 103 1.41 4.08 -4.26
CA THR A 103 1.78 2.74 -4.69
C THR A 103 0.86 2.26 -5.80
N GLU A 104 1.43 1.73 -6.88
CA GLU A 104 0.70 1.08 -7.96
C GLU A 104 1.10 -0.39 -8.00
N ALA A 105 0.12 -1.29 -8.01
CA ALA A 105 0.33 -2.72 -8.20
C ALA A 105 -0.43 -3.21 -9.44
N LYS A 106 0.20 -4.09 -10.21
CA LYS A 106 -0.36 -4.67 -11.45
C LYS A 106 -0.24 -6.19 -11.45
N THR A 107 -1.30 -6.83 -11.91
CA THR A 107 -1.33 -8.27 -12.19
C THR A 107 -2.17 -8.58 -13.42
N LYS A 108 -1.98 -9.77 -13.97
CA LYS A 108 -2.95 -10.43 -14.87
C LYS A 108 -3.47 -11.66 -14.14
N GLY A 109 -4.75 -11.66 -13.76
CA GLY A 109 -5.30 -12.72 -12.93
C GLY A 109 -6.80 -12.60 -12.68
N SER A 110 -7.32 -13.49 -11.87
CA SER A 110 -8.75 -13.64 -11.59
C SER A 110 -9.24 -12.79 -10.41
N THR A 111 -8.34 -12.18 -9.64
CA THR A 111 -8.69 -11.34 -8.48
C THR A 111 -7.98 -9.99 -8.53
N GLY A 112 -8.46 -9.02 -7.78
CA GLY A 112 -7.89 -7.67 -7.72
C GLY A 112 -6.59 -7.62 -6.91
N VAL A 113 -5.86 -6.51 -7.06
CA VAL A 113 -4.57 -6.26 -6.41
C VAL A 113 -4.62 -5.10 -5.41
N GLU A 114 -5.80 -4.77 -4.93
CA GLU A 114 -6.01 -3.67 -3.99
C GLU A 114 -5.22 -3.88 -2.69
N MET A 115 -5.22 -5.11 -2.18
CA MET A 115 -4.53 -5.42 -0.93
C MET A 115 -3.02 -5.35 -1.07
N GLU A 116 -2.48 -5.73 -2.21
CA GLU A 116 -1.06 -5.60 -2.52
C GLU A 116 -0.62 -4.13 -2.55
N ALA A 117 -1.42 -3.26 -3.17
CA ALA A 117 -1.15 -1.82 -3.20
C ALA A 117 -1.26 -1.19 -1.81
N LEU A 118 -2.31 -1.51 -1.05
CA LEU A 118 -2.52 -1.00 0.32
C LEU A 118 -1.43 -1.49 1.28
N THR A 119 -1.03 -2.76 1.18
CA THR A 119 0.04 -3.32 2.01
C THR A 119 1.38 -2.67 1.69
N ALA A 120 1.69 -2.47 0.40
CA ALA A 120 2.88 -1.74 -0.02
C ALA A 120 2.93 -0.33 0.58
N ALA A 121 1.84 0.44 0.46
CA ALA A 121 1.77 1.80 0.98
C ALA A 121 1.95 1.85 2.50
N SER A 122 1.29 0.93 3.22
CA SER A 122 1.36 0.85 4.69
C SER A 122 2.76 0.51 5.17
N VAL A 123 3.40 -0.50 4.59
CA VAL A 123 4.74 -0.94 5.01
C VAL A 123 5.81 0.06 4.59
N THR A 124 5.65 0.76 3.47
CA THR A 124 6.54 1.87 3.10
C THR A 124 6.53 2.96 4.17
N ALA A 125 5.36 3.42 4.59
CA ALA A 125 5.24 4.43 5.65
C ALA A 125 5.81 3.92 6.99
N LEU A 126 5.53 2.67 7.35
CA LEU A 126 6.05 2.05 8.57
C LEU A 126 7.58 1.93 8.56
N THR A 127 8.17 1.67 7.41
CA THR A 127 9.63 1.60 7.24
C THR A 127 10.27 2.98 7.41
N VAL A 128 9.67 4.03 6.86
CA VAL A 128 10.11 5.41 7.12
C VAL A 128 10.09 5.70 8.62
N TYR A 129 9.00 5.34 9.31
CA TYR A 129 8.91 5.48 10.76
C TYR A 129 10.06 4.77 11.48
N ASP A 130 10.30 3.50 11.18
CA ASP A 130 11.36 2.71 11.82
C ASP A 130 12.75 3.35 11.62
N MET A 131 13.02 3.84 10.42
CA MET A 131 14.31 4.45 10.12
C MET A 131 14.51 5.82 10.78
N CYS A 132 13.43 6.55 11.08
CA CYS A 132 13.48 7.92 11.63
C CYS A 132 13.19 8.00 13.14
N LYS A 133 12.64 6.95 13.76
CA LYS A 133 12.16 6.96 15.16
C LYS A 133 13.22 7.28 16.23
N ALA A 134 14.50 7.20 15.90
CA ALA A 134 15.56 7.62 16.82
C ALA A 134 15.62 9.16 17.01
N ILE A 135 15.10 9.92 16.03
CA ILE A 135 15.04 11.38 16.05
C ILE A 135 13.72 11.83 16.68
N ASP A 136 12.61 11.30 16.19
CA ASP A 136 11.27 11.63 16.66
C ASP A 136 10.38 10.39 16.67
N LYS A 137 9.72 10.10 17.80
CA LYS A 137 8.73 9.03 17.92
C LYS A 137 7.30 9.53 17.70
N GLY A 138 7.10 10.84 17.63
CA GLY A 138 5.81 11.49 17.46
C GLY A 138 5.28 11.53 16.03
N MET A 139 5.99 10.94 15.07
CA MET A 139 5.55 10.84 13.68
C MET A 139 4.18 10.15 13.58
N VAL A 140 3.34 10.64 12.68
CA VAL A 140 1.97 10.12 12.48
C VAL A 140 1.85 9.50 11.10
N ILE A 141 1.55 8.20 11.07
CA ILE A 141 1.32 7.42 9.84
C ILE A 141 -0.15 7.51 9.45
N GLY A 142 -0.38 7.68 8.16
CA GLY A 142 -1.72 7.69 7.57
C GLY A 142 -2.26 9.08 7.28
N PRO A 143 -3.46 9.12 6.71
CA PRO A 143 -4.32 7.99 6.36
C PRO A 143 -3.75 7.09 5.27
N THR A 144 -4.20 5.82 5.24
CA THR A 144 -3.93 4.87 4.16
C THR A 144 -5.24 4.49 3.49
N PHE A 145 -5.32 4.57 2.16
CA PHE A 145 -6.56 4.34 1.43
C PHE A 145 -6.31 3.94 -0.02
N LEU A 146 -7.32 3.28 -0.60
CA LEU A 146 -7.38 2.99 -2.03
C LEU A 146 -7.74 4.28 -2.79
N VAL A 147 -6.97 4.59 -3.83
CA VAL A 147 -7.19 5.72 -4.74
C VAL A 147 -8.01 5.28 -5.95
N GLU A 148 -7.55 4.22 -6.60
CA GLU A 148 -8.14 3.73 -7.84
C GLU A 148 -7.93 2.23 -7.97
N LYS A 149 -8.86 1.56 -8.61
CA LYS A 149 -8.67 0.22 -9.13
C LYS A 149 -9.35 0.07 -10.48
N THR A 150 -8.74 -0.66 -11.37
CA THR A 150 -9.24 -0.96 -12.72
C THR A 150 -9.07 -2.43 -13.06
N GLY A 151 -9.88 -2.90 -14.00
CA GLY A 151 -9.87 -4.26 -14.49
C GLY A 151 -10.83 -5.19 -13.72
N GLY A 152 -11.27 -6.24 -14.38
CA GLY A 152 -12.26 -7.20 -13.89
C GLY A 152 -13.44 -7.32 -14.84
N VAL A 153 -14.36 -8.24 -14.55
CA VAL A 153 -15.47 -8.63 -15.45
C VAL A 153 -16.71 -7.75 -15.27
N SER A 154 -16.77 -6.97 -14.22
CA SER A 154 -17.94 -6.13 -13.93
C SER A 154 -17.48 -4.71 -13.69
N SER A 155 -18.40 -3.76 -13.79
CA SER A 155 -18.30 -2.33 -13.41
C SER A 155 -17.68 -2.05 -12.03
N SER A 156 -16.62 -2.78 -11.69
CA SER A 156 -15.92 -2.75 -10.40
C SER A 156 -14.76 -1.76 -10.38
N ASP A 157 -14.61 -0.97 -11.43
CA ASP A 157 -13.64 0.13 -11.42
C ASP A 157 -14.03 1.12 -10.31
N TYR A 158 -13.04 1.48 -9.53
CA TYR A 158 -13.21 2.42 -8.43
C TYR A 158 -12.22 3.56 -8.60
N LYS A 159 -12.72 4.77 -8.40
CA LYS A 159 -11.89 5.96 -8.31
C LYS A 159 -12.39 6.83 -7.16
N ARG A 160 -11.49 7.10 -6.23
CA ARG A 160 -11.77 7.99 -5.10
C ARG A 160 -11.99 9.41 -5.62
N GLN A 161 -13.11 10.02 -5.25
CA GLN A 161 -13.30 11.45 -5.46
C GLN A 161 -12.45 12.20 -4.42
N VAL A 162 -11.52 12.98 -4.89
CA VAL A 162 -10.78 13.92 -4.03
C VAL A 162 -11.77 15.03 -3.67
N LYS A 163 -12.08 15.15 -2.39
CA LYS A 163 -12.80 16.32 -1.87
C LYS A 163 -11.81 17.43 -1.58
#